data_6827d0884a6cce1fbdfee522d4dcb40d
#
_entry.id   6827d0884a6cce1fbdfee522d4dcb40d
#
_cell.length_a   1.000
_cell.length_b   1.000
_cell.length_c   1.000
_cell.angle_alpha   90.00
_cell.angle_beta   90.00
_cell.angle_gamma   90.00
#
_symmetry.space_group_name_H-M   'P 1'
#
loop_
_entity.id
_entity.type
_entity.pdbx_description
1 polymer ?
#
loop_
_entity_poly.entity_id
_entity_poly.type
_entity_poly.pdbx_seq_one_letter_code
_entity_poly.pdbx_strand_id
1 'polypeptide(L)'
;GNPVILKPSPLAAWVCARYAELVAPLFPPGVFQIAQGGARLARTLAFDPRIRSVVFTGSVPAGRALLSELASLDPSKDVALELGGKNATLILRDADFPRAANAVAEAACLTAGQRCNATARVLVDQSILSSFLQNLVPAFGPYQPGWPADEKTKLGPLTTSASVERYRTALKPIPGVSFLLPGKVHGKVGGRQGHYVEPCVRQWNDAQTYLTDPSSKEEFFAPVVDIVPVEGPEAMIAAHNAIPFGLSASIFTTSRKNFEHLANHLHASNVYANLPTTFSPSALPFGGWGESGNHHPGGRGFIRFASDEQVLQEARDTLS
;
A
#
# COMPACT_ATOMS: atom_id res chain seq x y z
N GLY A 1 -19.11 11.88 18.44
CA GLY A 1 -20.21 11.20 19.14
C GLY A 1 -20.46 9.77 18.69
N ASN A 2 -19.76 9.27 17.63
CA ASN A 2 -19.98 7.91 17.12
C ASN A 2 -19.20 6.87 17.95
N PRO A 3 -19.83 5.78 18.43
CA PRO A 3 -19.11 4.64 18.96
C PRO A 3 -18.43 3.88 17.82
N VAL A 4 -17.30 3.23 18.14
CA VAL A 4 -16.47 2.50 17.19
C VAL A 4 -16.28 1.06 17.64
N ILE A 5 -16.47 0.11 16.73
CA ILE A 5 -16.11 -1.29 16.93
C ILE A 5 -14.90 -1.60 16.04
N LEU A 6 -13.75 -1.83 16.64
CA LEU A 6 -12.55 -2.30 15.95
C LEU A 6 -12.61 -3.83 15.81
N LYS A 7 -12.70 -4.32 14.57
CA LYS A 7 -12.52 -5.74 14.26
C LYS A 7 -11.17 -5.96 13.59
N PRO A 8 -10.13 -6.38 14.32
CA PRO A 8 -8.81 -6.59 13.74
C PRO A 8 -8.76 -7.82 12.81
N SER A 9 -7.74 -7.84 11.95
CA SER A 9 -7.35 -9.08 11.29
C SER A 9 -6.98 -10.14 12.34
N PRO A 10 -7.34 -11.43 12.15
CA PRO A 10 -6.87 -12.51 13.03
C PRO A 10 -5.34 -12.54 13.19
N LEU A 11 -4.60 -12.12 12.16
CA LEU A 11 -3.13 -12.04 12.19
C LEU A 11 -2.60 -10.92 13.10
N ALA A 12 -3.42 -9.91 13.42
CA ALA A 12 -3.07 -8.80 14.30
C ALA A 12 -3.85 -8.82 15.64
N ALA A 13 -4.52 -9.91 15.96
CA ALA A 13 -5.43 -10.01 17.09
C ALA A 13 -4.78 -9.60 18.42
N TRP A 14 -3.58 -10.12 18.72
CA TRP A 14 -2.88 -9.82 19.97
C TRP A 14 -2.45 -8.35 20.06
N VAL A 15 -1.86 -7.80 19.00
CA VAL A 15 -1.43 -6.39 18.97
C VAL A 15 -2.62 -5.45 19.14
N CYS A 16 -3.73 -5.75 18.46
CA CYS A 16 -4.94 -4.93 18.56
C CYS A 16 -5.64 -5.08 19.93
N ALA A 17 -5.54 -6.24 20.58
CA ALA A 17 -6.00 -6.40 21.97
C ALA A 17 -5.20 -5.48 22.92
N ARG A 18 -3.87 -5.49 22.81
CA ARG A 18 -3.02 -4.57 23.58
C ARG A 18 -3.32 -3.09 23.28
N TYR A 19 -3.52 -2.74 22.03
CA TYR A 19 -3.94 -1.40 21.66
C TYR A 19 -5.27 -1.01 22.31
N ALA A 20 -6.25 -1.92 22.30
CA ALA A 20 -7.56 -1.67 22.91
C ALA A 20 -7.48 -1.48 24.44
N GLU A 21 -6.63 -2.23 25.14
CA GLU A 21 -6.38 -2.06 26.57
C GLU A 21 -5.85 -0.66 26.91
N LEU A 22 -5.05 -0.08 26.04
CA LEU A 22 -4.47 1.26 26.23
C LEU A 22 -5.45 2.38 25.85
N VAL A 23 -6.26 2.16 24.83
CA VAL A 23 -7.10 3.20 24.22
C VAL A 23 -8.50 3.26 24.82
N ALA A 24 -9.14 2.09 25.13
CA ALA A 24 -10.51 2.06 25.62
C ALA A 24 -10.71 2.88 26.92
N PRO A 25 -9.79 2.89 27.90
CA PRO A 25 -9.94 3.70 29.10
C PRO A 25 -9.93 5.22 28.89
N LEU A 26 -9.52 5.69 27.69
CA LEU A 26 -9.52 7.12 27.35
C LEU A 26 -10.90 7.62 26.93
N PHE A 27 -11.86 6.74 26.78
CA PHE A 27 -13.23 7.03 26.34
C PHE A 27 -14.28 6.57 27.36
N PRO A 28 -15.47 7.14 27.36
CA PRO A 28 -16.60 6.61 28.13
C PRO A 28 -16.87 5.14 27.75
N PRO A 29 -17.40 4.33 28.69
CA PRO A 29 -17.71 2.93 28.43
C PRO A 29 -18.60 2.76 27.20
N GLY A 30 -18.22 1.82 26.30
CA GLY A 30 -18.98 1.50 25.09
C GLY A 30 -18.64 2.36 23.86
N VAL A 31 -17.89 3.46 24.00
CA VAL A 31 -17.52 4.30 22.86
C VAL A 31 -16.47 3.64 21.96
N PHE A 32 -15.47 2.99 22.55
CA PHE A 32 -14.49 2.18 21.81
C PHE A 32 -14.55 0.74 22.25
N GLN A 33 -14.77 -0.16 21.31
CA GLN A 33 -14.91 -1.60 21.56
C GLN A 33 -14.05 -2.39 20.58
N ILE A 34 -13.63 -3.58 20.96
CA ILE A 34 -12.91 -4.52 20.09
C ILE A 34 -13.72 -5.81 19.96
N ALA A 35 -13.81 -6.33 18.72
CA ALA A 35 -14.45 -7.60 18.42
C ALA A 35 -13.48 -8.52 17.69
N GLN A 36 -12.99 -9.55 18.36
CA GLN A 36 -12.03 -10.53 17.81
C GLN A 36 -12.74 -11.60 16.98
N GLY A 37 -12.32 -11.80 15.74
CA GLY A 37 -12.89 -12.85 14.88
C GLY A 37 -12.48 -12.72 13.41
N GLY A 38 -12.81 -13.74 12.63
CA GLY A 38 -12.52 -13.84 11.21
C GLY A 38 -13.57 -13.16 10.32
N ALA A 39 -13.61 -13.56 9.04
CA ALA A 39 -14.48 -12.99 8.02
C ALA A 39 -15.99 -13.09 8.38
N ARG A 40 -16.40 -14.19 9.03
CA ARG A 40 -17.80 -14.36 9.47
C ARG A 40 -18.23 -13.24 10.42
N LEU A 41 -17.41 -12.91 11.44
CA LEU A 41 -17.72 -11.81 12.34
C LEU A 41 -17.71 -10.45 11.62
N ALA A 42 -16.73 -10.23 10.73
CA ALA A 42 -16.70 -9.00 9.94
C ALA A 42 -18.00 -8.79 9.15
N ARG A 43 -18.49 -9.87 8.48
CA ARG A 43 -19.76 -9.83 7.77
C ARG A 43 -20.94 -9.58 8.72
N THR A 44 -21.02 -10.30 9.86
CA THR A 44 -22.09 -10.09 10.85
C THR A 44 -22.14 -8.63 11.31
N LEU A 45 -21.00 -8.02 11.62
CA LEU A 45 -20.93 -6.61 12.02
C LEU A 45 -21.32 -5.68 10.86
N ALA A 46 -20.74 -5.88 9.68
CA ALA A 46 -21.01 -5.01 8.53
C ALA A 46 -22.48 -5.01 8.11
N PHE A 47 -23.20 -6.11 8.30
CA PHE A 47 -24.63 -6.24 7.96
C PHE A 47 -25.58 -5.90 9.12
N ASP A 48 -25.09 -5.71 10.34
CA ASP A 48 -25.94 -5.33 11.46
C ASP A 48 -26.57 -3.94 11.23
N PRO A 49 -27.91 -3.78 11.32
CA PRO A 49 -28.58 -2.51 11.02
C PRO A 49 -28.17 -1.36 11.93
N ARG A 50 -27.59 -1.66 13.11
CA ARG A 50 -27.07 -0.65 14.05
C ARG A 50 -25.71 -0.08 13.62
N ILE A 51 -25.00 -0.73 12.71
CA ILE A 51 -23.74 -0.22 12.14
C ILE A 51 -24.09 0.65 10.93
N ARG A 52 -23.82 1.93 11.01
CA ARG A 52 -24.13 2.89 9.94
C ARG A 52 -23.03 2.91 8.87
N SER A 53 -21.78 2.95 9.28
CA SER A 53 -20.64 3.12 8.39
C SER A 53 -19.62 2.02 8.59
N VAL A 54 -18.98 1.58 7.51
CA VAL A 54 -17.94 0.54 7.52
C VAL A 54 -16.66 1.10 6.97
N VAL A 55 -15.59 0.99 7.74
CA VAL A 55 -14.21 1.29 7.30
C VAL A 55 -13.47 -0.02 7.13
N PHE A 56 -13.01 -0.31 5.93
CA PHE A 56 -12.36 -1.57 5.60
C PHE A 56 -10.98 -1.33 5.00
N THR A 57 -9.97 -1.99 5.60
CA THR A 57 -8.63 -2.09 5.02
C THR A 57 -8.32 -3.57 4.75
N GLY A 58 -7.94 -3.88 3.51
CA GLY A 58 -7.66 -5.27 3.13
C GLY A 58 -7.37 -5.45 1.63
N SER A 59 -7.55 -6.68 1.14
CA SER A 59 -7.31 -6.98 -0.26
C SER A 59 -8.41 -6.43 -1.19
N VAL A 60 -8.04 -6.13 -2.44
CA VAL A 60 -8.98 -5.64 -3.47
C VAL A 60 -10.19 -6.58 -3.65
N PRO A 61 -10.03 -7.90 -3.79
CA PRO A 61 -11.18 -8.79 -3.91
C PRO A 61 -12.13 -8.73 -2.71
N ALA A 62 -11.58 -8.68 -1.49
CA ALA A 62 -12.40 -8.62 -0.27
C ALA A 62 -13.15 -7.30 -0.14
N GLY A 63 -12.49 -6.18 -0.45
CA GLY A 63 -13.15 -4.85 -0.42
C GLY A 63 -14.25 -4.72 -1.46
N ARG A 64 -14.02 -5.19 -2.69
CA ARG A 64 -15.03 -5.20 -3.75
C ARG A 64 -16.23 -6.07 -3.41
N ALA A 65 -16.01 -7.27 -2.87
CA ALA A 65 -17.08 -8.15 -2.42
C ALA A 65 -17.91 -7.50 -1.32
N LEU A 66 -17.26 -6.91 -0.32
CA LEU A 66 -17.94 -6.19 0.76
C LEU A 66 -18.79 -5.03 0.24
N LEU A 67 -18.23 -4.19 -0.63
CA LEU A 67 -18.95 -3.05 -1.22
C LEU A 67 -20.16 -3.50 -2.01
N SER A 68 -20.00 -4.51 -2.88
CA SER A 68 -21.10 -5.06 -3.69
C SER A 68 -22.22 -5.64 -2.84
N GLU A 69 -21.87 -6.35 -1.77
CA GLU A 69 -22.88 -6.94 -0.87
C GLU A 69 -23.61 -5.86 -0.07
N LEU A 70 -22.90 -4.85 0.46
CA LEU A 70 -23.51 -3.76 1.26
C LEU A 70 -24.36 -2.82 0.40
N ALA A 71 -24.04 -2.64 -0.88
CA ALA A 71 -24.82 -1.83 -1.81
C ALA A 71 -26.26 -2.36 -2.03
N SER A 72 -26.53 -3.62 -1.70
CA SER A 72 -27.88 -4.22 -1.78
C SER A 72 -28.75 -3.96 -0.55
N LEU A 73 -28.23 -3.32 0.50
CA LEU A 73 -28.98 -3.01 1.71
C LEU A 73 -29.82 -1.74 1.54
N ASP A 74 -30.96 -1.71 2.22
CA ASP A 74 -31.83 -0.54 2.33
C ASP A 74 -32.09 -0.24 3.83
N PRO A 75 -31.70 0.94 4.36
CA PRO A 75 -30.87 1.94 3.69
C PRO A 75 -29.44 1.46 3.45
N SER A 76 -28.81 2.00 2.40
CA SER A 76 -27.41 1.72 2.09
C SER A 76 -26.49 2.26 3.20
N LYS A 77 -25.34 1.60 3.37
CA LYS A 77 -24.33 2.01 4.35
C LYS A 77 -23.20 2.77 3.69
N ASP A 78 -22.62 3.71 4.43
CA ASP A 78 -21.39 4.37 4.03
C ASP A 78 -20.22 3.40 4.17
N VAL A 79 -19.41 3.30 3.14
CA VAL A 79 -18.26 2.39 3.11
C VAL A 79 -17.00 3.13 2.68
N ALA A 80 -15.98 3.15 3.52
CA ALA A 80 -14.64 3.60 3.17
C ALA A 80 -13.72 2.40 2.94
N LEU A 81 -13.09 2.35 1.78
CA LEU A 81 -12.19 1.27 1.38
C LEU A 81 -10.75 1.78 1.23
N GLU A 82 -9.83 1.13 1.94
CA GLU A 82 -8.39 1.24 1.79
C GLU A 82 -7.84 -0.13 1.38
N LEU A 83 -7.38 -0.24 0.13
CA LEU A 83 -7.05 -1.52 -0.47
C LEU A 83 -5.56 -1.59 -0.86
N GLY A 84 -5.21 -2.55 -1.70
CA GLY A 84 -3.85 -2.77 -2.15
C GLY A 84 -3.27 -1.67 -3.04
N GLY A 85 -2.02 -1.83 -3.42
CA GLY A 85 -1.32 -0.91 -4.31
C GLY A 85 -0.24 -1.60 -5.15
N LYS A 86 0.05 -1.03 -6.32
CA LYS A 86 1.19 -1.38 -7.18
C LYS A 86 2.06 -0.13 -7.39
N ASN A 87 2.54 0.42 -6.29
CA ASN A 87 3.12 1.76 -6.24
C ASN A 87 4.40 1.88 -7.03
N ALA A 88 4.56 3.02 -7.70
CA ALA A 88 5.70 3.27 -8.58
C ALA A 88 6.65 4.31 -7.99
N THR A 89 7.95 4.07 -8.19
CA THR A 89 8.99 5.09 -8.08
C THR A 89 9.49 5.44 -9.47
N LEU A 90 9.42 6.73 -9.84
CA LEU A 90 9.84 7.26 -11.13
C LEU A 90 11.23 7.87 -10.99
N ILE A 91 12.19 7.44 -11.82
CA ILE A 91 13.58 7.88 -11.77
C ILE A 91 13.92 8.65 -13.05
N LEU A 92 14.07 9.95 -12.93
CA LEU A 92 14.42 10.84 -14.03
C LEU A 92 15.94 10.94 -14.19
N ARG A 93 16.38 11.49 -15.33
CA ARG A 93 17.82 11.59 -15.70
C ARG A 93 18.65 12.43 -14.71
N ASP A 94 18.01 13.39 -14.07
CA ASP A 94 18.60 14.33 -13.11
C ASP A 94 18.44 13.90 -11.65
N ALA A 95 17.98 12.68 -11.38
CA ALA A 95 17.78 12.15 -10.05
C ALA A 95 19.11 11.90 -9.32
N ASP A 96 19.09 12.06 -8.00
CA ASP A 96 20.14 11.54 -7.11
C ASP A 96 20.00 10.02 -6.99
N PHE A 97 20.79 9.27 -7.75
CA PHE A 97 20.69 7.81 -7.84
C PHE A 97 20.94 7.10 -6.52
N PRO A 98 21.98 7.41 -5.73
CA PRO A 98 22.16 6.81 -4.41
C PRO A 98 20.96 7.00 -3.49
N ARG A 99 20.40 8.20 -3.42
CA ARG A 99 19.21 8.51 -2.63
C ARG A 99 17.98 7.74 -3.12
N ALA A 100 17.76 7.75 -4.43
CA ALA A 100 16.63 7.05 -5.04
C ALA A 100 16.70 5.52 -4.83
N ALA A 101 17.89 4.94 -5.02
CA ALA A 101 18.13 3.51 -4.81
C ALA A 101 17.87 3.07 -3.36
N ASN A 102 18.36 3.83 -2.38
CA ASN A 102 18.10 3.56 -0.96
C ASN A 102 16.60 3.67 -0.63
N ALA A 103 15.92 4.70 -1.15
CA ALA A 103 14.48 4.87 -0.93
C ALA A 103 13.65 3.73 -1.54
N VAL A 104 14.02 3.24 -2.73
CA VAL A 104 13.38 2.08 -3.36
C VAL A 104 13.58 0.82 -2.52
N ALA A 105 14.81 0.52 -2.12
CA ALA A 105 15.12 -0.68 -1.33
C ALA A 105 14.41 -0.65 0.04
N GLU A 106 14.43 0.50 0.72
CA GLU A 106 13.71 0.69 1.97
C GLU A 106 12.20 0.48 1.80
N ALA A 107 11.57 1.19 0.85
CA ALA A 107 10.13 1.12 0.65
C ALA A 107 9.65 -0.26 0.17
N ALA A 108 10.47 -1.01 -0.55
CA ALA A 108 10.17 -2.36 -0.97
C ALA A 108 10.32 -3.41 0.14
N CYS A 109 11.24 -3.18 1.09
CA CYS A 109 11.58 -4.15 2.13
C CYS A 109 10.95 -3.86 3.49
N LEU A 110 10.50 -2.62 3.72
CA LEU A 110 9.87 -2.25 4.99
C LEU A 110 8.66 -3.15 5.27
N THR A 111 8.61 -3.75 6.47
CA THR A 111 7.61 -4.77 6.85
C THR A 111 7.57 -5.96 5.87
N ALA A 112 8.73 -6.33 5.30
CA ALA A 112 8.87 -7.36 4.27
C ALA A 112 7.98 -7.12 3.03
N GLY A 113 7.83 -5.85 2.60
CA GLY A 113 6.98 -5.45 1.48
C GLY A 113 5.48 -5.62 1.71
N GLN A 114 5.06 -5.92 2.95
CA GLN A 114 3.65 -6.15 3.31
C GLN A 114 2.98 -4.84 3.73
N ARG A 115 3.06 -3.84 2.83
CA ARG A 115 2.36 -2.56 2.96
C ARG A 115 1.64 -2.21 1.67
N CYS A 116 0.47 -1.63 1.78
CA CYS A 116 -0.31 -1.16 0.64
C CYS A 116 0.44 -0.11 -0.20
N ASN A 117 1.36 0.67 0.41
CA ASN A 117 2.19 1.68 -0.23
C ASN A 117 3.65 1.26 -0.47
N ALA A 118 4.01 -0.03 -0.33
CA ALA A 118 5.34 -0.52 -0.65
C ALA A 118 5.71 -0.24 -2.12
N THR A 119 6.96 0.10 -2.41
CA THR A 119 7.42 0.22 -3.81
C THR A 119 7.40 -1.15 -4.47
N ALA A 120 6.57 -1.30 -5.50
CA ALA A 120 6.41 -2.55 -6.26
C ALA A 120 6.99 -2.47 -7.67
N ARG A 121 7.18 -1.25 -8.20
CA ARG A 121 7.75 -1.00 -9.54
C ARG A 121 8.58 0.27 -9.57
N VAL A 122 9.60 0.27 -10.42
CA VAL A 122 10.45 1.43 -10.69
C VAL A 122 10.38 1.72 -12.18
N LEU A 123 9.83 2.86 -12.54
CA LEU A 123 9.86 3.37 -13.92
C LEU A 123 11.11 4.22 -14.07
N VAL A 124 12.07 3.76 -14.84
CA VAL A 124 13.37 4.41 -14.97
C VAL A 124 13.61 4.85 -16.41
N ASP A 125 14.09 6.09 -16.59
CA ASP A 125 14.47 6.56 -17.93
C ASP A 125 15.55 5.62 -18.51
N GLN A 126 15.30 5.09 -19.70
CA GLN A 126 16.15 4.08 -20.31
C GLN A 126 17.60 4.53 -20.50
N SER A 127 17.83 5.84 -20.73
CA SER A 127 19.17 6.38 -20.91
C SER A 127 20.05 6.29 -19.66
N ILE A 128 19.46 6.17 -18.47
CA ILE A 128 20.19 6.08 -17.20
C ILE A 128 20.06 4.71 -16.52
N LEU A 129 19.35 3.77 -17.13
CA LEU A 129 19.06 2.46 -16.53
C LEU A 129 20.32 1.79 -15.95
N SER A 130 21.36 1.63 -16.75
CA SER A 130 22.59 0.96 -16.34
C SER A 130 23.26 1.65 -15.14
N SER A 131 23.36 2.98 -15.16
CA SER A 131 23.96 3.77 -14.07
C SER A 131 23.12 3.72 -12.80
N PHE A 132 21.78 3.73 -12.91
CA PHE A 132 20.88 3.61 -11.77
C PHE A 132 20.98 2.21 -11.13
N LEU A 133 21.03 1.14 -11.93
CA LEU A 133 21.14 -0.24 -11.43
C LEU A 133 22.43 -0.51 -10.65
N GLN A 134 23.53 0.18 -10.99
CA GLN A 134 24.78 0.11 -10.21
C GLN A 134 24.62 0.60 -8.77
N ASN A 135 23.67 1.49 -8.51
CA ASN A 135 23.31 1.96 -7.17
C ASN A 135 22.21 1.10 -6.54
N LEU A 136 21.23 0.66 -7.34
CA LEU A 136 20.04 -0.02 -6.85
C LEU A 136 20.34 -1.40 -6.26
N VAL A 137 21.09 -2.24 -6.97
CA VAL A 137 21.35 -3.61 -6.53
C VAL A 137 22.09 -3.64 -5.18
N PRO A 138 23.17 -2.85 -4.97
CA PRO A 138 23.82 -2.79 -3.65
C PRO A 138 22.94 -2.25 -2.54
N ALA A 139 21.97 -1.37 -2.82
CA ALA A 139 21.06 -0.81 -1.83
C ALA A 139 20.18 -1.88 -1.12
N PHE A 140 19.96 -3.02 -1.77
CA PHE A 140 19.27 -4.17 -1.14
C PHE A 140 20.16 -4.99 -0.21
N GLY A 141 21.48 -4.81 -0.22
CA GLY A 141 22.42 -5.57 0.61
C GLY A 141 22.07 -5.66 2.09
N PRO A 142 21.66 -4.56 2.75
CA PRO A 142 21.27 -4.57 4.17
C PRO A 142 19.98 -5.35 4.49
N TYR A 143 19.16 -5.71 3.50
CA TYR A 143 17.86 -6.34 3.68
C TYR A 143 17.96 -7.87 3.58
N GLN A 144 18.75 -8.45 4.48
CA GLN A 144 18.84 -9.90 4.64
C GLN A 144 17.73 -10.38 5.60
N PRO A 145 17.10 -11.56 5.30
CA PRO A 145 16.08 -12.12 6.18
C PRO A 145 16.62 -12.41 7.57
N GLY A 146 15.92 -11.98 8.61
CA GLY A 146 16.35 -12.14 9.99
C GLY A 146 15.19 -12.21 10.98
N TRP A 147 15.53 -12.46 12.25
CA TRP A 147 14.56 -12.47 13.33
C TRP A 147 14.13 -11.05 13.69
N PRO A 148 12.81 -10.73 13.70
CA PRO A 148 12.34 -9.34 13.87
C PRO A 148 12.70 -8.69 15.21
N ALA A 149 12.99 -9.47 16.27
CA ALA A 149 13.40 -8.92 17.56
C ALA A 149 14.92 -8.64 17.65
N ASP A 150 15.69 -8.95 16.61
CA ASP A 150 17.07 -8.52 16.50
C ASP A 150 17.07 -7.12 15.87
N GLU A 151 17.59 -6.13 16.60
CA GLU A 151 17.66 -4.72 16.17
C GLU A 151 18.41 -4.52 14.85
N LYS A 152 19.31 -5.42 14.47
CA LYS A 152 20.04 -5.39 13.20
C LYS A 152 19.22 -5.89 12.01
N THR A 153 18.10 -6.59 12.26
CA THR A 153 17.25 -7.14 11.22
C THR A 153 16.42 -6.05 10.56
N LYS A 154 16.64 -5.85 9.25
CA LYS A 154 15.85 -4.93 8.42
C LYS A 154 14.76 -5.62 7.61
N LEU A 155 14.82 -6.95 7.46
CA LEU A 155 13.84 -7.73 6.72
C LEU A 155 13.36 -8.92 7.57
N GLY A 156 12.16 -8.83 8.10
CA GLY A 156 11.50 -9.90 8.83
C GLY A 156 10.78 -10.89 7.90
N PRO A 157 10.08 -11.88 8.46
CA PRO A 157 9.34 -12.88 7.67
C PRO A 157 8.04 -12.31 7.09
N LEU A 158 7.50 -12.98 6.08
CA LEU A 158 6.11 -12.87 5.67
C LEU A 158 5.19 -13.43 6.75
N THR A 159 3.93 -12.98 6.78
CA THR A 159 2.98 -13.32 7.86
C THR A 159 2.39 -14.73 7.72
N THR A 160 2.27 -15.27 6.50
CA THR A 160 1.57 -16.54 6.25
C THR A 160 2.24 -17.38 5.17
N SER A 161 1.97 -18.69 5.17
CA SER A 161 2.34 -19.58 4.08
C SER A 161 1.70 -19.15 2.74
N ALA A 162 0.46 -18.67 2.76
CA ALA A 162 -0.20 -18.14 1.55
C ALA A 162 0.55 -16.94 0.96
N SER A 163 1.13 -16.08 1.80
CA SER A 163 1.99 -14.99 1.35
C SER A 163 3.29 -15.51 0.70
N VAL A 164 3.86 -16.60 1.20
CA VAL A 164 5.02 -17.27 0.59
C VAL A 164 4.65 -17.83 -0.78
N GLU A 165 3.50 -18.49 -0.92
CA GLU A 165 3.08 -19.02 -2.22
C GLU A 165 2.85 -17.90 -3.25
N ARG A 166 2.28 -16.77 -2.84
CA ARG A 166 2.17 -15.60 -3.71
C ARG A 166 3.55 -15.04 -4.09
N TYR A 167 4.48 -14.95 -3.15
CA TYR A 167 5.86 -14.56 -3.44
C TYR A 167 6.53 -15.52 -4.44
N ARG A 168 6.27 -16.85 -4.33
CA ARG A 168 6.81 -17.84 -5.28
C ARG A 168 6.35 -17.62 -6.72
N THR A 169 5.16 -17.03 -6.93
CA THR A 169 4.70 -16.70 -8.28
C THR A 169 5.59 -15.66 -8.94
N ALA A 170 6.12 -14.70 -8.17
CA ALA A 170 7.05 -13.70 -8.67
C ALA A 170 8.43 -14.26 -9.06
N LEU A 171 8.81 -15.43 -8.54
CA LEU A 171 10.10 -16.07 -8.84
C LEU A 171 10.06 -16.92 -10.12
N LYS A 172 8.90 -17.08 -10.73
CA LYS A 172 8.77 -17.87 -11.97
C LYS A 172 9.44 -17.13 -13.13
N PRO A 173 10.19 -17.82 -13.99
CA PRO A 173 10.73 -17.23 -15.20
C PRO A 173 9.62 -16.68 -16.10
N ILE A 174 9.84 -15.46 -16.61
CA ILE A 174 8.94 -14.79 -17.55
C ILE A 174 9.78 -14.38 -18.77
N PRO A 175 9.33 -14.63 -20.01
CA PRO A 175 10.01 -14.15 -21.21
C PRO A 175 10.20 -12.63 -21.17
N GLY A 176 11.42 -12.16 -21.50
CA GLY A 176 11.75 -10.73 -21.47
C GLY A 176 12.00 -10.15 -20.06
N VAL A 177 12.21 -11.02 -19.06
CA VAL A 177 12.54 -10.61 -17.68
C VAL A 177 13.86 -11.24 -17.25
N SER A 178 14.78 -10.43 -16.75
CA SER A 178 15.98 -10.87 -16.05
C SER A 178 15.87 -10.58 -14.55
N PHE A 179 16.45 -11.47 -13.75
CA PHE A 179 16.46 -11.30 -12.29
C PHE A 179 17.77 -10.65 -11.86
N LEU A 180 17.72 -9.41 -11.40
CA LEU A 180 18.86 -8.72 -10.79
C LEU A 180 19.13 -9.27 -9.40
N LEU A 181 18.06 -9.56 -8.65
CA LEU A 181 18.06 -10.31 -7.40
C LEU A 181 16.99 -11.41 -7.54
N PRO A 182 17.38 -12.69 -7.59
CA PRO A 182 16.43 -13.77 -7.90
C PRO A 182 15.46 -14.08 -6.77
N GLY A 183 15.70 -13.54 -5.57
CA GLY A 183 14.94 -13.88 -4.39
C GLY A 183 15.11 -15.34 -3.98
N LYS A 184 14.75 -15.66 -2.74
CA LYS A 184 14.76 -17.03 -2.23
C LYS A 184 13.81 -17.16 -1.06
N VAL A 185 13.26 -18.36 -0.87
CA VAL A 185 12.41 -18.69 0.28
C VAL A 185 13.22 -19.52 1.26
N HIS A 186 13.16 -19.15 2.53
CA HIS A 186 13.79 -19.87 3.62
C HIS A 186 12.74 -20.25 4.66
N GLY A 187 12.65 -21.53 5.02
CA GLY A 187 11.79 -22.02 6.10
C GLY A 187 12.38 -21.77 7.49
N LYS A 188 13.67 -21.41 7.56
CA LYS A 188 14.40 -21.21 8.81
C LYS A 188 15.55 -20.23 8.62
N VAL A 189 15.70 -19.27 9.54
CA VAL A 189 16.81 -18.32 9.59
C VAL A 189 17.26 -18.16 11.03
N GLY A 190 18.57 -18.18 11.29
CA GLY A 190 19.13 -18.06 12.64
C GLY A 190 18.57 -19.10 13.65
N GLY A 191 18.30 -20.32 13.18
CA GLY A 191 17.73 -21.38 14.02
C GLY A 191 16.20 -21.30 14.23
N ARG A 192 15.50 -20.25 13.78
CA ARG A 192 14.08 -19.99 13.97
C ARG A 192 13.27 -20.29 12.71
N GLN A 193 12.21 -21.09 12.84
CA GLN A 193 11.27 -21.35 11.76
C GLN A 193 10.44 -20.10 11.45
N GLY A 194 10.10 -19.91 10.18
CA GLY A 194 9.28 -18.79 9.71
C GLY A 194 9.21 -18.71 8.19
N HIS A 195 8.48 -17.74 7.70
CA HIS A 195 8.23 -17.49 6.27
C HIS A 195 9.22 -16.45 5.72
N TYR A 196 10.50 -16.72 5.81
CA TYR A 196 11.53 -15.78 5.41
C TYR A 196 11.73 -15.78 3.89
N VAL A 197 11.87 -14.59 3.31
CA VAL A 197 12.14 -14.41 1.88
C VAL A 197 13.22 -13.36 1.67
N GLU A 198 14.03 -13.53 0.64
CA GLU A 198 14.97 -12.51 0.17
C GLU A 198 14.26 -11.52 -0.78
N PRO A 199 14.77 -10.29 -0.96
CA PRO A 199 14.24 -9.38 -1.96
C PRO A 199 14.35 -9.99 -3.37
N CYS A 200 13.32 -9.81 -4.17
CA CYS A 200 13.28 -10.17 -5.59
C CYS A 200 13.22 -8.90 -6.44
N VAL A 201 14.22 -8.68 -7.31
CA VAL A 201 14.27 -7.54 -8.23
C VAL A 201 14.30 -8.07 -9.65
N ARG A 202 13.24 -7.78 -10.41
CA ARG A 202 13.05 -8.23 -11.79
C ARG A 202 13.23 -7.04 -12.72
N GLN A 203 14.07 -7.19 -13.75
CA GLN A 203 14.22 -6.19 -14.79
C GLN A 203 13.49 -6.65 -16.04
N TRP A 204 12.58 -5.85 -16.54
CA TRP A 204 11.84 -6.05 -17.78
C TRP A 204 12.61 -5.45 -18.95
N ASN A 205 12.45 -6.03 -20.14
CA ASN A 205 13.09 -5.52 -21.34
C ASN A 205 12.57 -4.12 -21.72
N ASP A 206 11.26 -3.91 -21.58
CA ASP A 206 10.56 -2.68 -21.94
C ASP A 206 9.19 -2.58 -21.23
N ALA A 207 8.56 -1.41 -21.32
CA ALA A 207 7.25 -1.15 -20.72
C ALA A 207 6.13 -1.96 -21.40
N GLN A 208 6.20 -2.24 -22.70
CA GLN A 208 5.16 -2.99 -23.42
C GLN A 208 5.10 -4.43 -22.91
N THR A 209 6.26 -5.09 -22.81
CA THR A 209 6.37 -6.45 -22.26
C THR A 209 5.85 -6.50 -20.82
N TYR A 210 6.20 -5.50 -19.99
CA TYR A 210 5.70 -5.40 -18.63
C TYR A 210 4.17 -5.26 -18.57
N LEU A 211 3.58 -4.33 -19.31
CA LEU A 211 2.16 -4.01 -19.24
C LEU A 211 1.26 -5.12 -19.80
N THR A 212 1.76 -5.95 -20.70
CA THR A 212 1.04 -7.09 -21.26
C THR A 212 1.05 -8.33 -20.38
N ASP A 213 2.02 -8.44 -19.45
CA ASP A 213 2.09 -9.55 -18.52
C ASP A 213 1.08 -9.38 -17.36
N PRO A 214 0.30 -10.41 -17.01
CA PRO A 214 -0.68 -10.33 -15.92
C PRO A 214 -0.07 -9.92 -14.56
N SER A 215 1.20 -10.28 -14.29
CA SER A 215 1.87 -9.96 -13.03
C SER A 215 2.12 -8.47 -12.83
N SER A 216 2.05 -7.66 -13.91
CA SER A 216 2.13 -6.20 -13.82
C SER A 216 1.00 -5.60 -12.98
N LYS A 217 -0.16 -6.26 -12.94
CA LYS A 217 -1.36 -5.87 -12.19
C LYS A 217 -1.53 -6.64 -10.87
N GLU A 218 -0.60 -7.54 -10.55
CA GLU A 218 -0.66 -8.34 -9.32
C GLU A 218 0.08 -7.64 -8.17
N GLU A 219 -0.59 -7.49 -7.04
CA GLU A 219 0.03 -7.09 -5.78
C GLU A 219 0.59 -8.32 -5.07
N PHE A 220 1.92 -8.48 -5.06
CA PHE A 220 2.56 -9.63 -4.38
C PHE A 220 2.52 -9.54 -2.86
N PHE A 221 2.43 -8.31 -2.32
CA PHE A 221 2.49 -8.03 -0.87
C PHE A 221 3.71 -8.68 -0.20
N ALA A 222 4.85 -8.53 -0.85
CA ALA A 222 6.15 -9.11 -0.51
C ALA A 222 7.27 -8.23 -1.10
N PRO A 223 8.56 -8.42 -0.73
CA PRO A 223 9.66 -7.60 -1.24
C PRO A 223 10.00 -7.96 -2.70
N VAL A 224 9.12 -7.59 -3.62
CA VAL A 224 9.25 -7.80 -5.08
C VAL A 224 9.18 -6.46 -5.78
N VAL A 225 10.19 -6.17 -6.60
CA VAL A 225 10.29 -4.91 -7.36
C VAL A 225 10.50 -5.20 -8.84
N ASP A 226 9.67 -4.59 -9.67
CA ASP A 226 9.76 -4.59 -11.13
C ASP A 226 10.50 -3.34 -11.60
N ILE A 227 11.62 -3.49 -12.31
CA ILE A 227 12.34 -2.40 -12.96
C ILE A 227 11.89 -2.35 -14.41
N VAL A 228 11.28 -1.25 -14.78
CA VAL A 228 10.66 -1.05 -16.11
C VAL A 228 11.34 0.14 -16.80
N PRO A 229 12.14 -0.07 -17.82
CA PRO A 229 12.71 1.02 -18.60
C PRO A 229 11.62 1.71 -19.44
N VAL A 230 11.68 3.04 -19.49
CA VAL A 230 10.75 3.89 -20.24
C VAL A 230 11.47 5.06 -20.89
N GLU A 231 10.90 5.68 -21.92
CA GLU A 231 11.51 6.80 -22.65
C GLU A 231 10.90 8.15 -22.24
N GLY A 232 11.49 8.77 -21.21
CA GLY A 232 11.13 10.13 -20.77
C GLY A 232 9.83 10.21 -19.95
N PRO A 233 9.46 11.44 -19.54
CA PRO A 233 8.35 11.68 -18.61
C PRO A 233 6.98 11.22 -19.12
N GLU A 234 6.68 11.41 -20.38
CA GLU A 234 5.36 11.04 -20.95
C GLU A 234 5.15 9.52 -20.95
N ALA A 235 6.19 8.74 -21.27
CA ALA A 235 6.13 7.29 -21.18
C ALA A 235 6.05 6.81 -19.72
N MET A 236 6.64 7.54 -18.77
CA MET A 236 6.47 7.27 -17.33
C MET A 236 5.01 7.45 -16.91
N ILE A 237 4.37 8.55 -17.32
CA ILE A 237 2.95 8.81 -17.06
C ILE A 237 2.09 7.68 -17.65
N ALA A 238 2.30 7.37 -18.93
CA ALA A 238 1.53 6.33 -19.61
C ALA A 238 1.68 4.96 -18.93
N ALA A 239 2.91 4.53 -18.63
CA ALA A 239 3.18 3.26 -17.97
C ALA A 239 2.66 3.22 -16.54
N HIS A 240 2.69 4.36 -15.81
CA HIS A 240 2.10 4.45 -14.47
C HIS A 240 0.58 4.27 -14.54
N ASN A 241 -0.08 5.06 -15.35
CA ASN A 241 -1.54 5.14 -15.42
C ASN A 241 -2.21 3.91 -16.08
N ALA A 242 -1.45 3.09 -16.81
CA ALA A 242 -1.93 1.83 -17.36
C ALA A 242 -2.23 0.75 -16.31
N ILE A 243 -1.77 0.95 -15.07
CA ILE A 243 -2.04 0.04 -13.94
C ILE A 243 -3.23 0.58 -13.14
N PRO A 244 -4.23 -0.26 -12.78
CA PRO A 244 -5.50 0.21 -12.21
C PRO A 244 -5.40 0.68 -10.74
N PHE A 245 -4.23 0.60 -10.12
CA PHE A 245 -3.98 1.08 -8.77
C PHE A 245 -3.61 2.56 -8.74
N GLY A 246 -4.01 3.27 -7.68
CA GLY A 246 -3.74 4.70 -7.54
C GLY A 246 -3.55 5.12 -6.07
N LEU A 247 -2.62 4.47 -5.33
CA LEU A 247 -2.38 4.81 -3.93
C LEU A 247 -1.22 5.78 -3.74
N SER A 248 0.00 5.37 -4.09
CA SER A 248 1.16 6.25 -3.94
C SER A 248 2.12 6.17 -5.12
N ALA A 249 2.79 7.29 -5.40
CA ALA A 249 3.89 7.39 -6.35
C ALA A 249 5.01 8.26 -5.80
N SER A 250 6.24 7.95 -6.17
CA SER A 250 7.40 8.76 -5.83
C SER A 250 8.11 9.21 -7.11
N ILE A 251 8.60 10.44 -7.14
CA ILE A 251 9.30 11.03 -8.28
C ILE A 251 10.65 11.53 -7.80
N PHE A 252 11.72 10.96 -8.37
CA PHE A 252 13.10 11.39 -8.10
C PHE A 252 13.58 12.26 -9.26
N THR A 253 13.78 13.54 -8.97
CA THR A 253 14.26 14.58 -9.90
C THR A 253 14.78 15.79 -9.10
N THR A 254 15.69 16.54 -9.65
CA THR A 254 16.09 17.87 -9.13
C THR A 254 15.27 19.00 -9.76
N SER A 255 14.50 18.71 -10.80
CA SER A 255 13.69 19.70 -11.53
C SER A 255 12.30 19.85 -10.94
N ARG A 256 12.01 21.01 -10.35
CA ARG A 256 10.65 21.37 -9.88
C ARG A 256 9.61 21.24 -10.99
N LYS A 257 9.95 21.71 -12.20
CA LYS A 257 9.07 21.64 -13.38
C LYS A 257 8.70 20.18 -13.71
N ASN A 258 9.69 19.29 -13.74
CA ASN A 258 9.44 17.87 -14.03
C ASN A 258 8.58 17.22 -12.93
N PHE A 259 8.86 17.53 -11.67
CA PHE A 259 8.05 17.03 -10.57
C PHE A 259 6.59 17.47 -10.69
N GLU A 260 6.31 18.76 -10.87
CA GLU A 260 4.97 19.30 -10.98
C GLU A 260 4.23 18.74 -12.22
N HIS A 261 4.93 18.62 -13.34
CA HIS A 261 4.37 18.02 -14.54
C HIS A 261 3.92 16.58 -14.31
N LEU A 262 4.80 15.73 -13.79
CA LEU A 262 4.48 14.33 -13.50
C LEU A 262 3.38 14.22 -12.42
N ALA A 263 3.52 14.95 -11.31
CA ALA A 263 2.58 14.87 -10.19
C ALA A 263 1.14 15.21 -10.61
N ASN A 264 0.96 16.17 -11.53
CA ASN A 264 -0.35 16.57 -12.01
C ASN A 264 -1.00 15.57 -13.00
N HIS A 265 -0.21 14.61 -13.53
CA HIS A 265 -0.70 13.67 -14.54
C HIS A 265 -0.71 12.21 -14.05
N LEU A 266 -0.08 11.91 -12.90
CA LEU A 266 -0.10 10.56 -12.34
C LEU A 266 -1.42 10.26 -11.66
N HIS A 267 -2.00 9.11 -11.93
CA HIS A 267 -3.16 8.58 -11.23
C HIS A 267 -2.73 7.96 -9.88
N ALA A 268 -2.39 8.81 -8.93
CA ALA A 268 -2.03 8.43 -7.56
C ALA A 268 -2.51 9.50 -6.58
N SER A 269 -3.14 9.08 -5.49
CA SER A 269 -3.65 9.99 -4.46
C SER A 269 -2.54 10.66 -3.63
N ASN A 270 -1.39 10.00 -3.51
CA ASN A 270 -0.24 10.48 -2.75
C ASN A 270 0.99 10.49 -3.65
N VAL A 271 1.53 11.68 -3.94
CA VAL A 271 2.72 11.84 -4.79
C VAL A 271 3.82 12.54 -4.01
N TYR A 272 5.00 11.95 -4.02
CA TYR A 272 6.13 12.39 -3.21
C TYR A 272 7.32 12.82 -4.07
N ALA A 273 7.96 13.95 -3.70
CA ALA A 273 9.19 14.41 -4.31
C ALA A 273 10.40 13.89 -3.53
N ASN A 274 11.23 13.05 -4.15
CA ASN A 274 12.49 12.55 -3.58
C ASN A 274 12.34 11.89 -2.19
N LEU A 275 11.20 11.26 -1.94
CA LEU A 275 10.87 10.50 -0.73
C LEU A 275 10.38 9.09 -1.13
N PRO A 276 10.48 8.09 -0.25
CA PRO A 276 9.98 6.75 -0.54
C PRO A 276 8.45 6.71 -0.68
N THR A 277 7.89 5.77 -1.44
CA THR A 277 6.43 5.59 -1.57
C THR A 277 5.74 5.30 -0.24
N THR A 278 6.47 4.83 0.75
CA THR A 278 5.99 4.52 2.10
C THR A 278 5.91 5.73 3.03
N PHE A 279 6.30 6.93 2.56
CA PHE A 279 6.19 8.17 3.33
C PHE A 279 4.70 8.57 3.44
N SER A 280 4.12 8.40 4.64
CA SER A 280 2.70 8.71 4.88
C SER A 280 2.52 9.31 6.28
N PRO A 281 2.72 10.63 6.42
CA PRO A 281 2.50 11.30 7.70
C PRO A 281 1.02 11.28 8.06
N SER A 282 0.69 10.88 9.30
CA SER A 282 -0.70 10.72 9.79
C SER A 282 -1.54 12.00 9.78
N ALA A 283 -0.89 13.16 9.69
CA ALA A 283 -1.58 14.45 9.62
C ALA A 283 -2.16 14.77 8.23
N LEU A 284 -1.68 14.12 7.17
CA LEU A 284 -2.13 14.32 5.81
C LEU A 284 -3.12 13.24 5.39
N PRO A 285 -4.01 13.54 4.42
CA PRO A 285 -4.89 12.54 3.85
C PRO A 285 -4.09 11.40 3.22
N PHE A 286 -4.53 10.17 3.49
CA PHE A 286 -3.99 8.96 2.88
C PHE A 286 -5.13 8.04 2.48
N GLY A 287 -5.23 7.70 1.21
CA GLY A 287 -6.29 6.84 0.67
C GLY A 287 -6.11 6.61 -0.81
N GLY A 288 -6.73 5.57 -1.35
CA GLY A 288 -6.51 5.09 -2.70
C GLY A 288 -7.56 5.54 -3.72
N TRP A 289 -7.11 5.65 -4.98
CA TRP A 289 -7.93 5.79 -6.18
C TRP A 289 -7.94 4.48 -6.97
N GLY A 290 -8.91 4.30 -7.85
CA GLY A 290 -9.02 3.10 -8.68
C GLY A 290 -9.20 1.83 -7.84
N GLU A 291 -8.34 0.84 -8.06
CA GLU A 291 -8.38 -0.41 -7.26
C GLU A 291 -7.81 -0.26 -5.85
N SER A 292 -7.17 0.85 -5.54
CA SER A 292 -6.59 1.09 -4.21
C SER A 292 -7.57 1.61 -3.18
N GLY A 293 -8.78 2.03 -3.57
CA GLY A 293 -9.78 2.55 -2.63
C GLY A 293 -10.96 3.21 -3.32
N ASN A 294 -11.82 3.87 -2.53
CA ASN A 294 -13.02 4.52 -3.01
C ASN A 294 -13.13 6.00 -2.61
N HIS A 295 -12.01 6.71 -2.60
CA HIS A 295 -11.93 8.16 -2.38
C HIS A 295 -12.34 8.66 -0.98
N HIS A 296 -12.23 7.81 0.04
CA HIS A 296 -12.43 8.19 1.45
C HIS A 296 -11.11 8.15 2.22
N PRO A 297 -10.20 9.12 2.03
CA PRO A 297 -8.88 9.08 2.63
C PRO A 297 -8.93 9.21 4.15
N GLY A 298 -8.07 8.46 4.83
CA GLY A 298 -7.80 8.61 6.26
C GLY A 298 -7.16 9.97 6.59
N GLY A 299 -6.69 10.13 7.83
CA GLY A 299 -6.12 11.36 8.34
C GLY A 299 -7.17 12.33 8.88
N ARG A 300 -6.80 13.60 9.10
CA ARG A 300 -7.70 14.58 9.75
C ARG A 300 -9.02 14.81 9.02
N GLY A 301 -9.02 14.70 7.69
CA GLY A 301 -10.22 14.88 6.86
C GLY A 301 -11.26 13.77 7.00
N PHE A 302 -10.89 12.64 7.59
CA PHE A 302 -11.76 11.46 7.73
C PHE A 302 -12.99 11.71 8.63
N ILE A 303 -12.96 12.76 9.46
CA ILE A 303 -14.13 13.18 10.25
C ILE A 303 -15.35 13.42 9.37
N ARG A 304 -15.19 13.87 8.13
CA ARG A 304 -16.29 14.09 7.18
C ARG A 304 -16.99 12.80 6.79
N PHE A 305 -16.28 11.69 6.76
CA PHE A 305 -16.89 10.37 6.53
C PHE A 305 -17.74 9.90 7.73
N ALA A 306 -17.37 10.34 8.93
CA ALA A 306 -18.01 9.93 10.18
C ALA A 306 -19.04 10.95 10.70
N SER A 307 -19.43 11.94 9.90
CA SER A 307 -20.37 13.00 10.29
C SER A 307 -21.30 13.37 9.13
N ASP A 308 -22.53 13.73 9.46
CA ASP A 308 -23.49 14.27 8.49
C ASP A 308 -23.60 15.79 8.64
N GLU A 309 -23.84 16.46 7.53
CA GLU A 309 -24.16 17.89 7.53
C GLU A 309 -25.68 18.06 7.71
N GLN A 310 -26.06 18.89 8.69
CA GLN A 310 -27.45 19.29 8.92
C GLN A 310 -27.59 20.79 8.68
N VAL A 311 -28.55 21.20 7.87
CA VAL A 311 -28.87 22.60 7.66
C VAL A 311 -29.96 23.00 8.64
N LEU A 312 -29.67 24.02 9.45
CA LEU A 312 -30.66 24.68 10.30
C LEU A 312 -30.95 26.04 9.70
N GLN A 313 -32.22 26.32 9.46
CA GLN A 313 -32.69 27.59 8.96
C GLN A 313 -33.79 28.12 9.87
N GLU A 314 -33.69 29.39 10.25
CA GLU A 314 -34.64 30.07 11.09
C GLU A 314 -35.13 31.34 10.37
N ALA A 315 -36.45 31.59 10.39
CA ALA A 315 -36.99 32.87 9.99
C ALA A 315 -36.68 33.93 11.06
N ARG A 316 -36.33 35.13 10.64
CA ARG A 316 -35.95 36.22 11.55
C ARG A 316 -37.03 36.42 12.62
N ASP A 317 -36.60 36.54 13.88
CA ASP A 317 -37.44 36.90 15.05
C ASP A 317 -38.59 35.91 15.37
N THR A 318 -38.40 34.60 15.05
CA THR A 318 -39.42 33.58 15.33
C THR A 318 -39.13 32.69 16.54
N LEU A 319 -37.89 32.68 17.03
CA LEU A 319 -37.49 31.95 18.24
C LEU A 319 -37.05 32.93 19.33
N SER A 320 -37.54 32.72 20.55
CA SER A 320 -37.23 33.51 21.75
C SER A 320 -36.14 32.87 22.58
#